data_2cef568167c68b8d3396366033b2a51d
#
_entry.id   2cef568167c68b8d3396366033b2a51d
#
_cell.length_a   1.000
_cell.length_b   1.000
_cell.length_c   1.000
_cell.angle_alpha   90.00
_cell.angle_beta   90.00
_cell.angle_gamma   90.00
#
_symmetry.space_group_name_H-M   'P 1'
#
loop_
_entity.id
_entity.type
_entity.pdbx_description
1 polymer ?
#
loop_
_entity_poly.entity_id
_entity_poly.type
_entity_poly.pdbx_seq_one_letter_code
_entity_poly.pdbx_strand_id
1 'polypeptide(L)' 'MKKLYLHKNGNLYEILSIGLLEVSIESMVTYRDIESGIIWVRPAKEFFDGRFEEVYRKVK' A
#
# COMPACT_ATOMS: atom_id res chain seq x y z
N MET A 1 13.12 -8.85 -4.84
CA MET A 1 11.73 -9.33 -4.79
C MET A 1 10.80 -8.20 -4.39
N LYS A 2 9.73 -8.01 -5.14
CA LYS A 2 8.82 -6.90 -4.93
C LYS A 2 7.62 -7.38 -4.13
N LYS A 3 7.29 -6.66 -3.05
CA LYS A 3 6.10 -6.95 -2.28
C LYS A 3 4.90 -6.24 -2.88
N LEU A 4 3.86 -7.00 -3.12
CA LEU A 4 2.60 -6.47 -3.60
C LEU A 4 1.53 -6.69 -2.54
N TYR A 5 0.50 -5.85 -2.59
CA TYR A 5 -0.61 -5.93 -1.66
C TYR A 5 -1.90 -6.02 -2.44
N LEU A 6 -2.69 -7.06 -2.15
CA LEU A 6 -3.96 -7.29 -2.82
C LEU A 6 -5.08 -6.72 -1.97
N HIS A 7 -5.83 -5.78 -2.52
CA HIS A 7 -6.99 -5.22 -1.87
C HIS A 7 -8.22 -6.09 -2.12
N LYS A 8 -9.21 -5.97 -1.24
CA LYS A 8 -10.47 -6.71 -1.39
C LYS A 8 -11.16 -6.46 -2.73
N ASN A 9 -10.89 -5.30 -3.34
CA ASN A 9 -11.46 -4.97 -4.65
C ASN A 9 -10.79 -5.71 -5.81
N GLY A 10 -9.74 -6.47 -5.53
CA GLY A 10 -9.04 -7.24 -6.56
C GLY A 10 -7.85 -6.53 -7.17
N ASN A 11 -7.61 -5.27 -6.84
CA ASN A 11 -6.48 -4.52 -7.38
C ASN A 11 -5.21 -4.80 -6.59
N LEU A 12 -4.08 -4.74 -7.30
CA LEU A 12 -2.77 -4.91 -6.69
C LEU A 12 -2.09 -3.56 -6.53
N TYR A 13 -1.38 -3.41 -5.42
CA TYR A 13 -0.71 -2.16 -5.08
C TYR A 13 0.71 -2.44 -4.61
N GLU A 14 1.57 -1.42 -4.72
CA GLU A 14 2.90 -1.48 -4.12
C GLU A 14 3.09 -0.28 -3.21
N ILE A 15 3.75 -0.49 -2.07
CA ILE A 15 4.07 0.60 -1.16
C ILE A 15 5.26 1.36 -1.72
N LEU A 16 5.11 2.67 -1.82
CA LEU A 16 6.19 3.55 -2.28
C LEU A 16 6.99 4.09 -1.12
N SER A 17 6.31 4.46 -0.04
CA SER A 17 6.98 5.00 1.13
C SER A 17 6.02 4.97 2.33
N ILE A 18 6.61 5.06 3.52
CA ILE A 18 5.85 5.22 4.76
C ILE A 18 6.47 6.44 5.45
N GLY A 19 5.62 7.40 5.78
CA GLY A 19 6.06 8.64 6.40
C GLY A 19 5.11 9.09 7.48
N LEU A 20 5.42 10.21 8.08
CA LEU A 20 4.58 10.79 9.12
C LEU A 20 3.82 11.99 8.56
N LEU A 21 2.54 12.07 8.86
CA LEU A 21 1.74 13.24 8.60
C LEU A 21 2.09 14.27 9.67
N GLU A 22 2.61 15.41 9.27
CA GLU A 22 3.19 16.37 10.20
C GLU A 22 2.17 16.88 11.23
N VAL A 23 0.95 17.14 10.77
CA VAL A 23 -0.08 17.74 11.62
C VAL A 23 -0.44 16.85 12.82
N SER A 24 -0.52 15.55 12.61
CA SER A 24 -0.97 14.62 13.65
C SER A 24 0.09 13.62 14.07
N ILE A 25 1.27 13.64 13.44
CA ILE A 25 2.34 12.65 13.65
C ILE A 25 1.81 11.24 13.42
N GLU A 26 0.89 11.09 12.51
CA GLU A 26 0.30 9.80 12.18
C GLU A 26 1.07 9.15 11.03
N SER A 27 1.36 7.84 11.17
CA SER A 27 2.04 7.10 10.11
C SER A 27 1.11 6.95 8.90
N MET A 28 1.63 7.31 7.73
CA MET A 28 0.89 7.28 6.48
C MET A 28 1.61 6.38 5.48
N VAL A 29 0.85 5.63 4.71
CA VAL A 29 1.37 4.78 3.65
C VAL A 29 1.04 5.42 2.31
N THR A 30 2.08 5.63 1.50
CA THR A 30 1.91 6.06 0.12
C THR A 30 2.08 4.83 -0.75
N TYR A 31 1.09 4.54 -1.57
CA TYR A 31 1.09 3.33 -2.37
C TYR A 31 0.51 3.61 -3.75
N ARG A 32 0.82 2.73 -4.69
CA ARG A 32 0.45 2.91 -6.08
C ARG A 32 -0.31 1.71 -6.59
N ASP A 33 -1.41 1.96 -7.29
CA ASP A 33 -2.12 0.95 -8.06
C ASP A 33 -1.21 0.51 -9.21
N ILE A 34 -0.90 -0.78 -9.27
CA ILE A 34 0.03 -1.30 -10.29
C ILE A 34 -0.51 -1.09 -11.68
N GLU A 35 -1.82 -1.25 -11.86
CA GLU A 35 -2.42 -1.19 -13.17
C GLU A 35 -2.65 0.24 -13.66
N SER A 36 -3.24 1.07 -12.81
CA SER A 36 -3.61 2.43 -13.22
C SER A 36 -2.47 3.43 -13.01
N GLY A 37 -1.54 3.12 -12.13
CA GLY A 37 -0.47 4.04 -11.78
C GLY A 37 -0.88 5.13 -10.80
N ILE A 38 -2.14 5.13 -10.36
CA ILE A 38 -2.62 6.14 -9.43
C ILE A 38 -1.95 5.94 -8.07
N ILE A 39 -1.49 7.05 -7.49
CA ILE A 39 -0.85 7.04 -6.18
C ILE A 39 -1.87 7.49 -5.14
N TRP A 40 -1.96 6.70 -4.08
CA TRP A 40 -2.88 6.95 -2.96
C TRP A 40 -2.11 7.09 -1.68
N VAL A 41 -2.70 7.78 -0.71
CA VAL A 41 -2.14 7.91 0.64
C VAL A 41 -3.24 7.51 1.63
N ARG A 42 -2.86 6.72 2.62
CA ARG A 42 -3.82 6.19 3.61
C ARG A 42 -3.11 6.06 4.96
N PRO A 43 -3.81 6.28 6.07
CA PRO A 43 -3.20 6.00 7.39
C PRO A 43 -2.73 4.54 7.46
N ALA A 44 -1.56 4.33 8.05
CA ALA A 44 -0.98 3.00 8.15
C ALA A 44 -1.92 2.02 8.84
N LYS A 45 -2.62 2.48 9.88
CA LYS A 45 -3.55 1.63 10.62
C LYS A 45 -4.68 1.12 9.72
N GLU A 46 -5.03 1.87 8.67
CA GLU A 46 -6.06 1.46 7.74
C GLU A 46 -5.50 0.66 6.58
N PHE A 47 -4.18 0.74 6.36
CA PHE A 47 -3.54 -0.08 5.36
C PHE A 47 -3.29 -1.50 5.89
N PHE A 48 -2.91 -1.60 7.16
CA PHE A 48 -2.53 -2.88 7.75
C PHE A 48 -3.61 -3.49 8.65
N ASP A 49 -4.87 -3.11 8.44
CA ASP A 49 -5.98 -3.60 9.26
C ASP A 49 -6.70 -4.82 8.66
N GLY A 50 -6.15 -5.40 7.61
CA GLY A 50 -6.71 -6.57 6.96
C GLY A 50 -7.36 -6.27 5.61
N ARG A 51 -7.44 -5.01 5.20
CA ARG A 51 -7.99 -4.65 3.90
C ARG A 51 -7.08 -5.06 2.75
N PHE A 52 -5.78 -5.09 3.01
CA PHE A 52 -4.77 -5.46 2.04
C PHE A 52 -4.07 -6.72 2.51
N GLU A 53 -3.87 -7.63 1.61
CA GLU A 53 -3.17 -8.87 1.89
C GLU A 53 -1.84 -8.85 1.16
N GLU A 54 -0.76 -9.07 1.90
CA GLU A 54 0.57 -9.10 1.30
C GLU A 54 0.71 -10.33 0.42
N VAL A 55 1.15 -10.13 -0.81
CA VAL A 55 1.38 -11.22 -1.75
C VAL A 55 2.76 -11.07 -2.35
N TYR A 56 3.39 -12.18 -2.66
CA TYR A 56 4.72 -12.17 -3.29
C TYR A 56 4.60 -12.50 -4.75
N ARG A 57 5.25 -11.69 -5.56
CA ARG A 57 5.34 -11.97 -6.97
C ARG A 57 6.62 -12.74 -7.22
N LYS A 58 6.49 -13.96 -7.73
CA LYS A 58 7.66 -14.71 -8.10
C LYS A 58 8.18 -14.19 -9.41
N VAL A 59 9.46 -13.90 -9.43
CA VAL A 59 10.16 -13.49 -10.64
C VAL A 59 11.11 -14.61 -11.01
N LYS A 60 10.99 -15.04 -12.22
CA LYS A 60 11.88 -16.09 -12.72
C LYS A 60 12.94 -15.48 -13.58
#